data_6aa135b99d49577e504d1ebe2e5f61fc
#
_entry.id   6aa135b99d49577e504d1ebe2e5f61fc
#
_cell.length_a   1.000
_cell.length_b   1.000
_cell.length_c   1.000
_cell.angle_alpha   90.00
_cell.angle_beta   90.00
_cell.angle_gamma   90.00
#
_symmetry.space_group_name_H-M   'P 1'
#
loop_
_entity.id
_entity.type
_entity.pdbx_description
1 polymer ?
#
loop_
_entity_poly.entity_id
_entity_poly.type
_entity_poly.pdbx_seq_one_letter_code
_entity_poly.pdbx_strand_id
1 'polypeptide(L)'
;MSRTLVIVKPDGVERGLVGTILARLEARGLTLAAAELRTIDAATAEAHYAEHRGKPFYERLVGFITRGPSMVCVVEGPAETWRLVRAMMGATNPADALPGTVRGDLATDTGENLIHGSDSEESARREVALFFPHLA
;
A
#
# COMPACT_ATOMS: atom_id res chain seq x y z
N MET A 1 -6.45 12.69 14.64
CA MET A 1 -6.13 12.47 13.22
C MET A 1 -4.93 11.53 13.13
N SER A 2 -4.97 10.62 12.20
CA SER A 2 -3.94 9.60 12.03
C SER A 2 -3.54 9.52 10.55
N ARG A 3 -2.30 9.11 10.29
CA ARG A 3 -1.76 8.92 8.94
C ARG A 3 -1.31 7.51 8.74
N THR A 4 -1.44 7.01 7.51
CA THR A 4 -0.93 5.70 7.15
C THR A 4 -0.35 5.75 5.73
N LEU A 5 0.51 4.82 5.40
CA LEU A 5 1.07 4.71 4.05
C LEU A 5 0.23 3.74 3.23
N VAL A 6 -0.10 4.16 2.02
CA VAL A 6 -0.77 3.31 1.03
C VAL A 6 0.06 3.31 -0.24
N ILE A 7 0.26 2.12 -0.80
CA ILE A 7 0.94 1.99 -2.09
C ILE A 7 0.01 1.23 -3.04
N VAL A 8 -0.34 1.87 -4.16
CA VAL A 8 -0.88 1.13 -5.30
C VAL A 8 0.33 0.55 -6.02
N LYS A 9 0.48 -0.77 -5.93
CA LYS A 9 1.67 -1.48 -6.39
C LYS A 9 1.78 -1.47 -7.91
N PRO A 10 2.92 -1.87 -8.48
CA PRO A 10 3.11 -1.83 -9.93
C PRO A 10 2.03 -2.53 -10.75
N ASP A 11 1.48 -3.64 -10.25
CA ASP A 11 0.38 -4.34 -10.95
C ASP A 11 -0.90 -3.48 -11.02
N GLY A 12 -1.20 -2.73 -9.95
CA GLY A 12 -2.33 -1.81 -9.95
C GLY A 12 -2.15 -0.66 -10.92
N VAL A 13 -0.93 -0.12 -11.00
CA VAL A 13 -0.59 0.93 -11.97
C VAL A 13 -0.68 0.38 -13.40
N GLU A 14 -0.10 -0.78 -13.64
CA GLU A 14 -0.10 -1.43 -14.95
C GLU A 14 -1.52 -1.70 -15.46
N ARG A 15 -2.42 -2.07 -14.54
CA ARG A 15 -3.82 -2.34 -14.87
C ARG A 15 -4.70 -1.10 -14.94
N GLY A 16 -4.13 0.09 -14.72
CA GLY A 16 -4.89 1.34 -14.78
C GLY A 16 -5.88 1.52 -13.63
N LEU A 17 -5.57 0.96 -12.44
CA LEU A 17 -6.48 0.97 -11.30
C LEU A 17 -6.16 2.04 -10.25
N VAL A 18 -5.16 2.90 -10.50
CA VAL A 18 -4.78 3.96 -9.55
C VAL A 18 -5.99 4.83 -9.20
N GLY A 19 -6.67 5.36 -10.22
CA GLY A 19 -7.84 6.23 -10.00
C GLY A 19 -8.96 5.52 -9.27
N THR A 20 -9.24 4.28 -9.62
CA THR A 20 -10.28 3.48 -8.97
C THR A 20 -9.99 3.28 -7.49
N ILE A 21 -8.75 2.94 -7.14
CA ILE A 21 -8.36 2.69 -5.76
C ILE A 21 -8.37 3.98 -4.94
N LEU A 22 -7.78 5.05 -5.47
CA LEU A 22 -7.75 6.33 -4.76
C LEU A 22 -9.17 6.90 -4.59
N ALA A 23 -10.04 6.72 -5.58
CA ALA A 23 -11.44 7.17 -5.46
C ALA A 23 -12.16 6.47 -4.30
N ARG A 24 -11.88 5.20 -4.05
CA ARG A 24 -12.47 4.49 -2.91
C ARG A 24 -12.05 5.09 -1.57
N LEU A 25 -10.76 5.46 -1.44
CA LEU A 25 -10.26 6.09 -0.23
C LEU A 25 -10.93 7.46 -0.01
N GLU A 26 -11.00 8.26 -1.05
CA GLU A 26 -11.61 9.59 -0.97
C GLU A 26 -13.12 9.50 -0.71
N ALA A 27 -13.80 8.55 -1.35
CA ALA A 27 -15.25 8.35 -1.15
C ALA A 27 -15.56 7.97 0.30
N ARG A 28 -14.64 7.30 0.99
CA ARG A 28 -14.79 6.95 2.41
C ARG A 28 -14.52 8.14 3.33
N GLY A 29 -14.14 9.30 2.80
CA GLY A 29 -13.85 10.49 3.58
C GLY A 29 -12.41 10.64 4.03
N LEU A 30 -11.52 9.80 3.50
CA LEU A 30 -10.09 9.90 3.81
C LEU A 30 -9.43 10.94 2.91
N THR A 31 -8.39 11.59 3.42
CA THR A 31 -7.69 12.66 2.70
C THR A 31 -6.32 12.18 2.24
N LEU A 32 -5.95 12.51 1.01
CA LEU A 32 -4.59 12.27 0.53
C LEU A 32 -3.71 13.44 0.96
N ALA A 33 -2.85 13.22 1.93
CA ALA A 33 -1.89 14.24 2.39
C ALA A 33 -0.71 14.34 1.43
N ALA A 34 -0.37 13.25 0.75
CA ALA A 34 0.64 13.21 -0.29
C ALA A 34 0.32 12.07 -1.25
N ALA A 35 0.67 12.25 -2.52
CA ALA A 35 0.52 11.21 -3.54
C ALA A 35 1.59 11.41 -4.59
N GLU A 36 2.38 10.39 -4.85
CA GLU A 36 3.49 10.48 -5.79
C GLU A 36 3.60 9.20 -6.60
N LEU A 37 3.53 9.34 -7.92
CA LEU A 37 3.80 8.24 -8.83
C LEU A 37 5.31 8.16 -9.02
N ARG A 38 5.91 7.07 -8.53
CA ARG A 38 7.36 6.89 -8.63
C ARG A 38 7.74 5.42 -8.71
N THR A 39 8.89 5.14 -9.32
CA THR A 39 9.49 3.82 -9.25
C THR A 39 10.31 3.74 -7.97
N ILE A 40 9.94 2.81 -7.09
CA ILE A 40 10.62 2.64 -5.81
C ILE A 40 11.99 2.02 -6.07
N ASP A 41 13.05 2.64 -5.54
CA ASP A 41 14.40 2.13 -5.75
C ASP A 41 14.69 0.93 -4.84
N ALA A 42 15.75 0.20 -5.17
CA ALA A 42 16.12 -1.01 -4.45
C ALA A 42 16.39 -0.75 -2.96
N ALA A 43 17.10 0.32 -2.65
CA ALA A 43 17.44 0.65 -1.26
C ALA A 43 16.19 0.93 -0.42
N THR A 44 15.23 1.69 -0.97
CA THR A 44 13.97 1.98 -0.28
C THR A 44 13.14 0.71 -0.12
N ALA A 45 13.06 -0.12 -1.16
CA ALA A 45 12.32 -1.38 -1.10
C ALA A 45 12.91 -2.32 -0.06
N GLU A 46 14.22 -2.42 0.02
CA GLU A 46 14.91 -3.25 1.02
C GLU A 46 14.65 -2.76 2.44
N ALA A 47 14.65 -1.44 2.64
CA ALA A 47 14.32 -0.86 3.94
C ALA A 47 12.85 -1.12 4.30
N HIS A 48 11.94 -0.99 3.34
CA HIS A 48 10.51 -1.23 3.54
C HIS A 48 10.23 -2.69 3.97
N TYR A 49 10.92 -3.63 3.35
CA TYR A 49 10.77 -5.07 3.65
C TYR A 49 11.84 -5.61 4.59
N ALA A 50 12.52 -4.75 5.36
CA ALA A 50 13.65 -5.15 6.19
C ALA A 50 13.33 -6.31 7.16
N GLU A 51 12.11 -6.34 7.72
CA GLU A 51 11.68 -7.41 8.63
C GLU A 51 11.53 -8.78 7.95
N HIS A 52 11.46 -8.79 6.62
CA HIS A 52 11.35 -10.03 5.84
C HIS A 52 12.70 -10.50 5.29
N ARG A 53 13.78 -9.78 5.59
CA ARG A 53 15.12 -10.12 5.10
C ARG A 53 15.50 -11.52 5.55
N GLY A 54 16.00 -12.32 4.61
CA GLY A 54 16.35 -13.72 4.87
C GLY A 54 15.20 -14.71 4.67
N LYS A 55 13.97 -14.25 4.47
CA LYS A 55 12.84 -15.14 4.20
C LYS A 55 12.80 -15.50 2.70
N PRO A 56 12.26 -16.69 2.35
CA PRO A 56 12.29 -17.16 0.95
C PRO A 56 11.61 -16.20 -0.04
N PHE A 57 10.60 -15.44 0.38
CA PHE A 57 9.84 -14.55 -0.50
C PHE A 57 10.41 -13.12 -0.55
N TYR A 58 11.47 -12.82 0.21
CA TYR A 58 11.99 -11.45 0.32
C TYR A 58 12.41 -10.87 -1.04
N GLU A 59 13.21 -11.62 -1.80
CA GLU A 59 13.71 -11.13 -3.09
C GLU A 59 12.59 -10.92 -4.09
N ARG A 60 11.57 -11.76 -4.07
CA ARG A 60 10.42 -11.60 -4.94
C ARG A 60 9.62 -10.33 -4.59
N LEU A 61 9.46 -10.03 -3.29
CA LEU A 61 8.80 -8.79 -2.86
C LEU A 61 9.57 -7.57 -3.34
N VAL A 62 10.88 -7.55 -3.15
CA VAL A 62 11.72 -6.43 -3.60
C VAL A 62 11.70 -6.30 -5.11
N GLY A 63 11.82 -7.38 -5.84
CA GLY A 63 11.79 -7.38 -7.30
C GLY A 63 10.45 -6.90 -7.85
N PHE A 64 9.36 -7.31 -7.22
CA PHE A 64 8.02 -6.89 -7.65
C PHE A 64 7.79 -5.41 -7.43
N ILE A 65 8.07 -4.90 -6.22
CA ILE A 65 7.77 -3.50 -5.88
C ILE A 65 8.63 -2.51 -6.65
N THR A 66 9.79 -2.96 -7.16
CA THR A 66 10.72 -2.10 -7.90
C THR A 66 10.58 -2.22 -9.41
N ARG A 67 9.73 -3.12 -9.92
CA ARG A 67 9.68 -3.42 -11.37
C ARG A 67 9.10 -2.31 -12.23
N GLY A 68 8.39 -1.35 -11.64
CA GLY A 68 7.78 -0.26 -12.35
C GLY A 68 7.18 0.75 -11.39
N PRO A 69 6.50 1.78 -11.90
CA PRO A 69 5.92 2.81 -11.04
C PRO A 69 4.87 2.27 -10.08
N SER A 70 4.89 2.81 -8.87
CA SER A 70 3.83 2.65 -7.87
C SER A 70 3.27 4.02 -7.54
N MET A 71 2.00 4.07 -7.15
CA MET A 71 1.43 5.31 -6.58
C MET A 71 1.56 5.21 -5.07
N VAL A 72 2.45 6.03 -4.51
CA VAL A 72 2.73 6.03 -3.07
C VAL A 72 2.00 7.19 -2.42
N CYS A 73 1.20 6.93 -1.39
CA CYS A 73 0.34 7.93 -0.78
C CYS A 73 0.47 7.94 0.74
N VAL A 74 0.32 9.14 1.32
CA VAL A 74 0.05 9.29 2.74
C VAL A 74 -1.44 9.64 2.86
N VAL A 75 -2.16 8.80 3.61
CA VAL A 75 -3.61 8.93 3.78
C VAL A 75 -3.89 9.35 5.22
N GLU A 76 -4.71 10.40 5.38
CA GLU A 76 -5.13 10.92 6.68
C GLU A 76 -6.59 10.62 6.94
N GLY A 77 -6.90 10.36 8.21
CA GLY A 77 -8.27 10.10 8.64
C GLY A 77 -8.38 10.09 10.16
N PRO A 78 -9.42 9.45 10.70
CA PRO A 78 -9.61 9.36 12.14
C PRO A 78 -8.54 8.50 12.80
N ALA A 79 -8.60 8.38 14.12
CA ALA A 79 -7.68 7.52 14.85
C ALA A 79 -7.67 6.11 14.26
N GLU A 80 -6.50 5.51 14.18
CA GLU A 80 -6.31 4.17 13.61
C GLU A 80 -6.70 4.10 12.12
N THR A 81 -6.38 5.11 11.34
CA THR A 81 -6.65 5.12 9.90
C THR A 81 -6.03 3.90 9.19
N TRP A 82 -4.86 3.44 9.66
CA TRP A 82 -4.24 2.24 9.11
C TRP A 82 -5.19 1.03 9.12
N ARG A 83 -5.96 0.91 10.21
CA ARG A 83 -6.90 -0.21 10.38
C ARG A 83 -8.08 -0.09 9.43
N LEU A 84 -8.62 1.12 9.29
CA LEU A 84 -9.70 1.40 8.37
C LEU A 84 -9.29 1.09 6.92
N VAL A 85 -8.11 1.55 6.53
CA VAL A 85 -7.57 1.29 5.19
C VAL A 85 -7.41 -0.21 4.95
N ARG A 86 -6.86 -0.95 5.92
CA ARG A 86 -6.69 -2.38 5.76
C ARG A 86 -8.03 -3.11 5.63
N ALA A 87 -9.07 -2.66 6.32
CA ALA A 87 -10.42 -3.20 6.14
C ALA A 87 -10.93 -2.95 4.72
N MET A 88 -10.62 -1.79 4.14
CA MET A 88 -10.99 -1.47 2.77
C MET A 88 -10.19 -2.29 1.74
N MET A 89 -8.95 -2.62 2.06
CA MET A 89 -8.09 -3.42 1.18
C MET A 89 -8.58 -4.87 1.04
N GLY A 90 -9.04 -5.44 2.12
CA GLY A 90 -9.41 -6.86 2.19
C GLY A 90 -8.22 -7.76 2.54
N ALA A 91 -8.51 -9.05 2.69
CA ALA A 91 -7.52 -10.04 3.07
C ALA A 91 -6.34 -10.09 2.09
N THR A 92 -5.16 -10.40 2.61
CA THR A 92 -3.93 -10.47 1.80
C THR A 92 -4.07 -11.45 0.64
N ASN A 93 -4.68 -12.61 0.90
CA ASN A 93 -5.02 -13.54 -0.17
C ASN A 93 -6.36 -13.12 -0.77
N PRO A 94 -6.41 -12.73 -2.06
CA PRO A 94 -7.66 -12.29 -2.67
C PRO A 94 -8.78 -13.33 -2.61
N ALA A 95 -8.45 -14.61 -2.57
CA ALA A 95 -9.46 -15.66 -2.46
C ALA A 95 -10.27 -15.56 -1.16
N ASP A 96 -9.67 -14.99 -0.10
CA ASP A 96 -10.31 -14.79 1.19
C ASP A 96 -10.86 -13.38 1.36
N ALA A 97 -10.64 -12.50 0.39
CA ALA A 97 -11.08 -11.10 0.47
C ALA A 97 -12.56 -11.01 0.13
N LEU A 98 -13.31 -10.29 0.97
CA LEU A 98 -14.76 -10.14 0.77
C LEU A 98 -15.06 -9.20 -0.40
N PRO A 99 -16.16 -9.44 -1.12
CA PRO A 99 -16.65 -8.46 -2.10
C PRO A 99 -16.86 -7.09 -1.43
N GLY A 100 -16.57 -6.03 -2.17
CA GLY A 100 -16.58 -4.66 -1.65
C GLY A 100 -15.23 -4.17 -1.21
N THR A 101 -14.28 -5.06 -0.93
CA THR A 101 -12.90 -4.68 -0.67
C THR A 101 -12.13 -4.53 -1.98
N VAL A 102 -11.01 -3.81 -1.95
CA VAL A 102 -10.18 -3.62 -3.14
C VAL A 102 -9.75 -4.98 -3.73
N ARG A 103 -9.19 -5.83 -2.88
CA ARG A 103 -8.72 -7.15 -3.34
C ARG A 103 -9.87 -8.09 -3.70
N GLY A 104 -10.97 -8.02 -2.95
CA GLY A 104 -12.14 -8.85 -3.24
C GLY A 104 -12.79 -8.54 -4.58
N ASP A 105 -12.77 -7.28 -4.97
CA ASP A 105 -13.37 -6.84 -6.24
C ASP A 105 -12.39 -6.93 -7.42
N LEU A 106 -11.10 -6.73 -7.20
CA LEU A 106 -10.18 -6.43 -8.29
C LEU A 106 -8.98 -7.36 -8.40
N ALA A 107 -8.64 -8.13 -7.37
CA ALA A 107 -7.45 -8.99 -7.37
C ALA A 107 -7.82 -10.46 -7.37
N THR A 108 -6.92 -11.29 -7.95
CA THR A 108 -7.09 -12.75 -7.96
C THR A 108 -5.81 -13.49 -7.57
N ASP A 109 -4.70 -12.78 -7.38
CA ASP A 109 -3.37 -13.36 -7.14
C ASP A 109 -2.80 -12.81 -5.84
N THR A 110 -2.34 -13.67 -4.94
CA THR A 110 -1.74 -13.26 -3.67
C THR A 110 -0.45 -12.47 -3.88
N GLY A 111 0.36 -12.84 -4.87
CA GLY A 111 1.63 -12.19 -5.18
C GLY A 111 1.45 -10.82 -5.81
N GLU A 112 0.36 -10.63 -6.57
CA GLU A 112 0.03 -9.37 -7.23
C GLU A 112 -1.36 -8.94 -6.78
N ASN A 113 -1.42 -8.41 -5.56
CA ASN A 113 -2.69 -8.10 -4.91
C ASN A 113 -2.96 -6.60 -4.78
N LEU A 114 -2.40 -5.80 -5.67
CA LEU A 114 -2.73 -4.42 -6.01
C LEU A 114 -2.30 -3.34 -5.01
N ILE A 115 -2.41 -3.57 -3.73
CA ILE A 115 -2.34 -2.49 -2.75
C ILE A 115 -1.61 -2.93 -1.49
N HIS A 116 -0.86 -1.99 -0.91
CA HIS A 116 -0.24 -2.11 0.41
C HIS A 116 -0.83 -1.04 1.32
N GLY A 117 -1.07 -1.39 2.57
CA GLY A 117 -1.37 -0.45 3.64
C GLY A 117 -0.60 -0.85 4.89
N SER A 118 -0.16 0.13 5.67
CA SER A 118 0.57 -0.14 6.91
C SER A 118 -0.26 -1.03 7.84
N ASP A 119 0.39 -1.91 8.59
CA ASP A 119 -0.30 -2.93 9.39
C ASP A 119 -0.38 -2.61 10.88
N SER A 120 0.06 -1.42 11.27
CA SER A 120 0.00 -0.94 12.65
C SER A 120 0.30 0.56 12.68
N GLU A 121 0.05 1.20 13.82
CA GLU A 121 0.41 2.60 14.01
C GLU A 121 1.93 2.80 13.93
N GLU A 122 2.69 1.87 14.50
CA GLU A 122 4.14 1.90 14.44
C GLU A 122 4.66 1.75 13.01
N SER A 123 4.14 0.77 12.26
CA SER A 123 4.50 0.58 10.86
C SER A 123 4.12 1.80 10.02
N ALA A 124 2.97 2.41 10.29
CA ALA A 124 2.54 3.61 9.59
C ALA A 124 3.56 4.75 9.76
N ARG A 125 3.99 5.01 11.00
CA ARG A 125 4.98 6.06 11.25
C ARG A 125 6.30 5.77 10.55
N ARG A 126 6.78 4.55 10.64
CA ARG A 126 8.05 4.12 10.01
C ARG A 126 7.97 4.25 8.49
N GLU A 127 6.88 3.79 7.91
CA GLU A 127 6.72 3.80 6.45
C GLU A 127 6.52 5.20 5.90
N VAL A 128 5.74 6.05 6.57
CA VAL A 128 5.60 7.45 6.16
C VAL A 128 6.96 8.16 6.21
N ALA A 129 7.74 7.96 7.26
CA ALA A 129 9.07 8.56 7.39
C ALA A 129 10.02 8.07 6.30
N LEU A 130 9.92 6.80 5.90
CA LEU A 130 10.77 6.22 4.86
C LEU A 130 10.46 6.82 3.49
N PHE A 131 9.20 6.91 3.12
CA PHE A 131 8.79 7.34 1.79
C PHE A 131 8.62 8.86 1.67
N PHE A 132 8.22 9.53 2.75
CA PHE A 132 7.98 10.97 2.79
C PHE A 132 8.60 11.57 4.04
N PRO A 133 9.95 11.69 4.10
CA PRO A 133 10.63 12.16 5.32
C PRO A 133 10.13 13.51 5.82
N HIS A 134 9.70 14.39 4.91
CA HIS A 134 9.19 15.72 5.27
C HIS A 134 7.83 15.69 5.99
N LEU A 135 7.16 14.54 5.99
CA LEU A 135 5.89 14.36 6.69
C LEU A 135 6.03 13.52 7.96
N ALA A 136 7.26 13.14 8.28
CA ALA A 136 7.50 12.33 9.48
C ALA A 136 7.20 13.10 10.78
#